data_46bd912c97a29998982c9887f73528fb
#
_entry.id   46bd912c97a29998982c9887f73528fb
#
_cell.length_a   1.000
_cell.length_b   1.000
_cell.length_c   1.000
_cell.angle_alpha   90.00
_cell.angle_beta   90.00
_cell.angle_gamma   90.00
#
_symmetry.space_group_name_H-M   'P 1'
#
loop_
_entity.id
_entity.type
_entity.pdbx_description
1 polymer ?
#
loop_
_entity_poly.entity_id
_entity_poly.type
_entity_poly.pdbx_seq_one_letter_code
_entity_poly.pdbx_strand_id
1 'polypeptide(L)'
;MDLNTVEEIRDARVPAPWRPGDAWLGGGTFLFSEPQPHLRRLVDLSRTGWTPARTRRDGSLELAATCTIATLSRFAKELDVPAAPLFEQCCRAFLASFKIWNMATVGGNLCNALPAGPMISLTAALDGTCLLLAQDGTRRRVPVTGFVTGAGRKDLAEGELLRSVTLPSRALGCRTAFRQASLYGLGRSAVLVIGTADPVDGSVAVTVTASTVRPVRLRFASAPTAGALRDALGAAVADDVWWDDIHGLRAWRRHMTFRLAEEIRGELAEGAR
;
A
#
# COMPACT_ATOMS: atom_id res chain seq x y z
N MET A 1 15.32 -16.83 -9.52
CA MET A 1 14.95 -17.22 -10.90
C MET A 1 15.66 -16.27 -11.86
N ASP A 2 16.20 -16.79 -12.94
CA ASP A 2 16.93 -15.97 -13.90
C ASP A 2 15.97 -15.33 -14.89
N LEU A 3 16.19 -14.04 -15.17
CA LEU A 3 15.49 -13.32 -16.23
C LEU A 3 16.33 -13.43 -17.52
N ASN A 4 16.40 -14.64 -18.07
CA ASN A 4 17.24 -14.99 -19.22
C ASN A 4 16.87 -14.26 -20.54
N THR A 5 15.73 -13.56 -20.56
CA THR A 5 15.30 -12.73 -21.69
C THR A 5 15.72 -11.27 -21.55
N VAL A 6 16.27 -10.88 -20.40
CA VAL A 6 16.77 -9.52 -20.16
C VAL A 6 18.18 -9.39 -20.73
N GLU A 7 18.36 -8.49 -21.68
CA GLU A 7 19.60 -8.25 -22.42
C GLU A 7 20.37 -7.05 -21.87
N GLU A 8 19.67 -6.12 -21.19
CA GLU A 8 20.25 -4.86 -20.73
C GLU A 8 19.72 -4.47 -19.35
N ILE A 9 20.61 -3.96 -18.49
CA ILE A 9 20.23 -3.25 -17.26
C ILE A 9 20.79 -1.84 -17.34
N ARG A 10 19.93 -0.82 -17.27
CA ARG A 10 20.30 0.59 -17.36
C ARG A 10 20.10 1.31 -16.03
N ASP A 11 20.93 2.29 -15.80
CA ASP A 11 20.75 3.25 -14.71
C ASP A 11 19.62 4.23 -15.08
N ALA A 12 18.62 4.38 -14.21
CA ALA A 12 17.49 5.27 -14.43
C ALA A 12 17.87 6.76 -14.56
N ARG A 13 19.08 7.17 -14.11
CA ARG A 13 19.60 8.52 -14.26
C ARG A 13 20.04 8.84 -15.69
N VAL A 14 20.25 7.82 -16.51
CA VAL A 14 20.64 7.99 -17.91
C VAL A 14 19.35 8.00 -18.76
N PRO A 15 18.95 9.16 -19.32
CA PRO A 15 17.76 9.24 -20.16
C PRO A 15 17.81 8.29 -21.34
N ALA A 16 16.73 7.60 -21.60
CA ALA A 16 16.58 6.79 -22.80
C ALA A 16 15.07 6.64 -23.13
N PRO A 17 14.71 6.54 -24.40
CA PRO A 17 13.34 6.23 -24.80
C PRO A 17 12.89 4.91 -24.19
N TRP A 18 11.66 4.89 -23.72
CA TRP A 18 10.98 3.66 -23.30
C TRP A 18 10.69 2.78 -24.49
N ARG A 19 10.87 1.47 -24.35
CA ARG A 19 10.69 0.48 -25.40
C ARG A 19 9.77 -0.64 -24.92
N PRO A 20 9.06 -1.33 -25.81
CA PRO A 20 8.39 -2.58 -25.46
C PRO A 20 9.35 -3.57 -24.80
N GLY A 21 8.97 -4.16 -23.68
CA GLY A 21 9.82 -5.05 -22.90
C GLY A 21 10.70 -4.37 -21.85
N ASP A 22 10.57 -3.05 -21.64
CA ASP A 22 11.21 -2.35 -20.55
C ASP A 22 10.41 -2.54 -19.25
N ALA A 23 11.11 -2.57 -18.12
CA ALA A 23 10.51 -2.52 -16.80
C ALA A 23 11.35 -1.69 -15.82
N TRP A 24 10.68 -0.95 -14.96
CA TRP A 24 11.32 -0.29 -13.83
C TRP A 24 11.75 -1.32 -12.79
N LEU A 25 13.03 -1.30 -12.42
CA LEU A 25 13.58 -2.15 -11.38
C LEU A 25 13.69 -1.35 -10.07
N GLY A 26 12.79 -1.65 -9.11
CA GLY A 26 12.93 -1.21 -7.72
C GLY A 26 13.83 -2.18 -6.94
N GLY A 27 13.22 -2.93 -5.98
CA GLY A 27 13.96 -3.95 -5.23
C GLY A 27 14.07 -5.32 -5.92
N GLY A 28 13.40 -5.56 -7.03
CA GLY A 28 13.45 -6.80 -7.81
C GLY A 28 12.80 -8.03 -7.18
N THR A 29 12.39 -7.98 -5.91
CA THR A 29 11.97 -9.16 -5.15
C THR A 29 10.79 -9.92 -5.74
N PHE A 30 9.85 -9.25 -6.38
CA PHE A 30 8.77 -9.88 -7.12
C PHE A 30 9.19 -10.18 -8.56
N LEU A 31 9.86 -9.24 -9.21
CA LEU A 31 10.30 -9.37 -10.60
C LEU A 31 11.15 -10.62 -10.83
N PHE A 32 12.03 -10.95 -9.87
CA PHE A 32 12.88 -12.13 -9.92
C PHE A 32 12.25 -13.40 -9.31
N SER A 33 11.02 -13.34 -8.78
CA SER A 33 10.36 -14.52 -8.20
C SER A 33 9.61 -15.38 -9.20
N GLU A 34 9.23 -14.79 -10.34
CA GLU A 34 8.44 -15.44 -11.38
C GLU A 34 9.06 -15.20 -12.77
N PRO A 35 8.84 -16.10 -13.74
CA PRO A 35 9.29 -15.89 -15.12
C PRO A 35 8.68 -14.64 -15.73
N GLN A 36 9.52 -13.82 -16.39
CA GLN A 36 9.10 -12.59 -17.07
C GLN A 36 9.53 -12.64 -18.55
N PRO A 37 8.98 -13.54 -19.37
CA PRO A 37 9.50 -13.80 -20.72
C PRO A 37 9.33 -12.63 -21.69
N HIS A 38 8.51 -11.65 -21.34
CA HIS A 38 8.29 -10.44 -22.15
C HIS A 38 9.32 -9.35 -21.90
N LEU A 39 10.09 -9.42 -20.81
CA LEU A 39 11.08 -8.40 -20.47
C LEU A 39 12.35 -8.54 -21.30
N ARG A 40 12.91 -7.39 -21.69
CA ARG A 40 14.15 -7.26 -22.46
C ARG A 40 15.14 -6.33 -21.77
N ARG A 41 14.65 -5.29 -21.10
CA ARG A 41 15.50 -4.30 -20.43
C ARG A 41 14.94 -3.91 -19.07
N LEU A 42 15.82 -3.83 -18.07
CA LEU A 42 15.49 -3.29 -16.75
C LEU A 42 16.09 -1.90 -16.58
N VAL A 43 15.29 -0.97 -16.05
CA VAL A 43 15.72 0.39 -15.73
C VAL A 43 15.83 0.51 -14.21
N ASP A 44 17.08 0.47 -13.72
CA ASP A 44 17.41 0.38 -12.30
C ASP A 44 17.24 1.73 -11.58
N LEU A 45 16.37 1.74 -10.57
CA LEU A 45 16.07 2.90 -9.73
C LEU A 45 16.99 3.04 -8.51
N SER A 46 17.86 2.05 -8.23
CA SER A 46 18.66 2.00 -6.99
C SER A 46 19.60 3.19 -6.82
N ARG A 47 20.06 3.77 -7.93
CA ARG A 47 20.99 4.90 -7.96
C ARG A 47 20.35 6.27 -8.15
N THR A 48 19.04 6.37 -8.10
CA THR A 48 18.33 7.66 -8.29
C THR A 48 18.65 8.70 -7.23
N GLY A 49 19.22 8.31 -6.09
CA GLY A 49 19.56 9.20 -4.98
C GLY A 49 18.34 9.80 -4.27
N TRP A 50 17.16 9.23 -4.45
CA TRP A 50 15.96 9.73 -3.79
C TRP A 50 16.04 9.49 -2.28
N THR A 51 15.77 10.53 -1.49
CA THR A 51 15.62 10.39 -0.04
C THR A 51 14.49 9.40 0.24
N PRO A 52 14.75 8.27 0.93
CA PRO A 52 13.78 7.21 1.10
C PRO A 52 12.48 7.64 1.78
N ALA A 53 12.61 8.42 2.87
CA ALA A 53 11.48 9.00 3.61
C ALA A 53 11.88 10.38 4.12
N ARG A 54 10.98 11.35 4.05
CA ARG A 54 11.22 12.69 4.59
C ARG A 54 9.93 13.37 5.01
N THR A 55 9.96 14.02 6.15
CA THR A 55 8.91 14.96 6.56
C THR A 55 9.10 16.26 5.80
N ARG A 56 8.03 16.77 5.20
CA ARG A 56 8.00 18.04 4.49
C ARG A 56 7.70 19.19 5.45
N ARG A 57 7.88 20.43 4.99
CA ARG A 57 7.60 21.64 5.80
C ARG A 57 6.13 21.75 6.24
N ASP A 58 5.20 21.21 5.47
CA ASP A 58 3.77 21.15 5.77
C ASP A 58 3.38 20.02 6.72
N GLY A 59 4.37 19.30 7.28
CA GLY A 59 4.18 18.16 8.16
C GLY A 59 3.78 16.87 7.43
N SER A 60 3.58 16.88 6.11
CA SER A 60 3.32 15.66 5.35
C SER A 60 4.57 14.79 5.24
N LEU A 61 4.38 13.47 5.14
CA LEU A 61 5.46 12.50 4.94
C LEU A 61 5.51 12.05 3.49
N GLU A 62 6.65 12.24 2.83
CA GLU A 62 6.92 11.69 1.51
C GLU A 62 7.77 10.43 1.63
N LEU A 63 7.25 9.33 1.05
CA LEU A 63 7.94 8.06 0.88
C LEU A 63 8.35 7.91 -0.58
N ALA A 64 9.64 7.80 -0.87
CA ALA A 64 10.10 7.50 -2.22
C ALA A 64 9.69 6.07 -2.62
N ALA A 65 9.43 5.85 -3.91
CA ALA A 65 9.12 4.51 -4.41
C ALA A 65 10.25 3.50 -4.14
N THR A 66 11.50 3.97 -4.04
CA THR A 66 12.69 3.18 -3.70
C THR A 66 12.89 2.96 -2.19
N CYS A 67 12.05 3.54 -1.32
CA CYS A 67 12.13 3.31 0.12
C CYS A 67 11.93 1.82 0.41
N THR A 68 12.93 1.15 0.99
CA THR A 68 12.80 -0.26 1.34
C THR A 68 11.96 -0.46 2.60
N ILE A 69 11.36 -1.65 2.75
CA ILE A 69 10.56 -2.00 3.94
C ILE A 69 11.41 -1.87 5.22
N ALA A 70 12.67 -2.31 5.18
CA ALA A 70 13.60 -2.17 6.31
C ALA A 70 13.89 -0.71 6.65
N THR A 71 14.03 0.15 5.65
CA THR A 71 14.26 1.58 5.85
C THR A 71 13.01 2.25 6.41
N LEU A 72 11.82 1.91 5.89
CA LEU A 72 10.55 2.42 6.41
C LEU A 72 10.34 2.03 7.87
N SER A 73 10.58 0.77 8.22
CA SER A 73 10.45 0.27 9.61
C SER A 73 11.40 0.99 10.57
N ARG A 74 12.63 1.30 10.15
CA ARG A 74 13.57 2.09 10.97
C ARG A 74 13.09 3.53 11.13
N PHE A 75 12.71 4.18 10.04
CA PHE A 75 12.23 5.55 10.03
C PHE A 75 10.97 5.73 10.89
N ALA A 76 10.08 4.74 10.88
CA ALA A 76 8.84 4.77 11.67
C ALA A 76 9.09 4.85 13.18
N LYS A 77 10.20 4.33 13.68
CA LYS A 77 10.57 4.40 15.11
C LYS A 77 10.98 5.79 15.55
N GLU A 78 11.34 6.66 14.61
CA GLU A 78 11.75 8.05 14.85
C GLU A 78 10.59 9.03 14.61
N LEU A 79 9.44 8.53 14.12
CA LEU A 79 8.26 9.35 13.89
C LEU A 79 7.54 9.67 15.19
N ASP A 80 7.45 10.94 15.53
CA ASP A 80 6.66 11.43 16.66
C ASP A 80 5.27 11.91 16.16
N VAL A 81 4.45 10.94 15.73
CA VAL A 81 3.07 11.18 15.28
C VAL A 81 2.15 10.04 15.74
N PRO A 82 0.86 10.31 16.01
CA PRO A 82 -0.10 9.30 16.46
C PRO A 82 -0.19 8.06 15.55
N ALA A 83 -0.03 8.23 14.24
CA ALA A 83 -0.08 7.13 13.29
C ALA A 83 1.21 6.30 13.20
N ALA A 84 2.30 6.64 13.91
CA ALA A 84 3.58 5.93 13.84
C ALA A 84 3.49 4.41 14.07
N PRO A 85 2.70 3.88 15.03
CA PRO A 85 2.56 2.44 15.26
C PRO A 85 2.04 1.67 14.02
N LEU A 86 1.20 2.31 13.19
CA LEU A 86 0.63 1.68 12.01
C LEU A 86 1.71 1.30 10.97
N PHE A 87 2.77 2.08 10.86
CA PHE A 87 3.88 1.79 9.94
C PHE A 87 4.56 0.46 10.29
N GLU A 88 4.86 0.26 11.58
CA GLU A 88 5.48 -0.99 12.03
C GLU A 88 4.52 -2.17 11.87
N GLN A 89 3.23 -2.01 12.18
CA GLN A 89 2.21 -3.05 11.98
C GLN A 89 2.13 -3.46 10.50
N CYS A 90 2.10 -2.50 9.58
CA CYS A 90 2.08 -2.80 8.15
C CYS A 90 3.41 -3.39 7.65
N CYS A 91 4.56 -2.93 8.16
CA CYS A 91 5.85 -3.55 7.84
C CYS A 91 5.88 -5.01 8.28
N ARG A 92 5.38 -5.34 9.49
CA ARG A 92 5.28 -6.73 9.97
C ARG A 92 4.30 -7.58 9.18
N ALA A 93 3.21 -7.01 8.70
CA ALA A 93 2.29 -7.68 7.79
C ALA A 93 2.93 -8.04 6.44
N PHE A 94 4.07 -7.42 6.10
CA PHE A 94 4.92 -7.82 4.98
C PHE A 94 5.77 -9.02 5.38
N LEU A 95 5.15 -10.20 5.36
CA LEU A 95 5.77 -11.46 5.76
C LEU A 95 6.88 -11.85 4.78
N ALA A 96 8.11 -11.57 5.15
CA ALA A 96 9.29 -11.89 4.36
C ALA A 96 10.55 -11.94 5.25
N SER A 97 11.60 -12.59 4.75
CA SER A 97 12.90 -12.60 5.43
C SER A 97 13.52 -11.20 5.48
N PHE A 98 14.49 -11.01 6.37
CA PHE A 98 15.22 -9.74 6.47
C PHE A 98 15.92 -9.36 5.16
N LYS A 99 16.35 -10.34 4.36
CA LYS A 99 16.95 -10.10 3.03
C LYS A 99 15.95 -9.43 2.10
N ILE A 100 14.71 -9.94 2.07
CA ILE A 100 13.64 -9.36 1.27
C ILE A 100 13.26 -7.97 1.80
N TRP A 101 13.20 -7.77 3.12
CA TRP A 101 12.92 -6.44 3.70
C TRP A 101 13.93 -5.38 3.29
N ASN A 102 15.21 -5.75 3.13
CA ASN A 102 16.26 -4.84 2.66
C ASN A 102 16.18 -4.51 1.17
N MET A 103 15.43 -5.28 0.39
CA MET A 103 15.31 -5.12 -1.06
C MET A 103 13.92 -4.64 -1.51
N ALA A 104 12.85 -5.23 -0.97
CA ALA A 104 11.49 -4.87 -1.31
C ALA A 104 11.20 -3.42 -0.97
N THR A 105 10.55 -2.71 -1.89
CA THR A 105 10.30 -1.27 -1.77
C THR A 105 8.82 -0.93 -1.64
N VAL A 106 8.53 0.22 -1.05
CA VAL A 106 7.16 0.79 -0.98
C VAL A 106 6.56 0.87 -2.37
N GLY A 107 7.28 1.47 -3.33
CA GLY A 107 6.80 1.61 -4.71
C GLY A 107 6.62 0.26 -5.41
N GLY A 108 7.55 -0.68 -5.21
CA GLY A 108 7.41 -2.03 -5.75
C GLY A 108 6.17 -2.75 -5.24
N ASN A 109 5.84 -2.61 -3.95
CA ASN A 109 4.63 -3.21 -3.37
C ASN A 109 3.34 -2.58 -3.93
N LEU A 110 3.31 -1.25 -4.10
CA LEU A 110 2.17 -0.57 -4.71
C LEU A 110 2.01 -0.93 -6.19
N CYS A 111 3.10 -0.91 -6.95
CA CYS A 111 3.08 -1.23 -8.40
C CYS A 111 2.76 -2.69 -8.68
N ASN A 112 3.06 -3.60 -7.75
CA ASN A 112 2.66 -5.00 -7.83
C ASN A 112 1.14 -5.17 -7.66
N ALA A 113 0.49 -4.22 -6.98
CA ALA A 113 -0.95 -4.13 -6.80
C ALA A 113 -1.62 -5.44 -6.30
N LEU A 114 -0.91 -6.24 -5.49
CA LEU A 114 -1.49 -7.45 -4.90
C LEU A 114 -2.46 -7.08 -3.77
N PRO A 115 -3.62 -7.76 -3.66
CA PRO A 115 -4.61 -7.49 -2.61
C PRO A 115 -4.03 -7.44 -1.20
N ALA A 116 -3.10 -8.34 -0.88
CA ALA A 116 -2.43 -8.43 0.41
C ALA A 116 -1.21 -7.51 0.57
N GLY A 117 -1.02 -6.53 -0.32
CA GLY A 117 0.11 -5.59 -0.26
C GLY A 117 0.03 -4.66 0.95
N PRO A 118 0.87 -4.83 2.00
CA PRO A 118 0.72 -4.04 3.23
C PRO A 118 1.07 -2.56 3.05
N MET A 119 1.90 -2.23 2.06
CA MET A 119 2.18 -0.82 1.74
C MET A 119 0.98 -0.16 1.06
N ILE A 120 0.17 -0.93 0.33
CA ILE A 120 -1.14 -0.47 -0.17
C ILE A 120 -2.05 -0.16 1.01
N SER A 121 -2.12 -1.08 1.98
CA SER A 121 -2.95 -0.91 3.19
C SER A 121 -2.56 0.34 3.98
N LEU A 122 -1.28 0.51 4.29
CA LEU A 122 -0.72 1.66 5.00
C LEU A 122 -1.06 2.97 4.30
N THR A 123 -0.70 3.04 3.02
CA THR A 123 -0.79 4.31 2.28
C THR A 123 -2.23 4.66 1.90
N ALA A 124 -3.11 3.67 1.66
CA ALA A 124 -4.53 3.91 1.44
C ALA A 124 -5.23 4.37 2.73
N ALA A 125 -4.90 3.77 3.90
CA ALA A 125 -5.48 4.15 5.18
C ALA A 125 -5.09 5.57 5.60
N LEU A 126 -3.85 5.97 5.33
CA LEU A 126 -3.32 7.30 5.63
C LEU A 126 -3.50 8.31 4.47
N ASP A 127 -4.50 8.12 3.62
CA ASP A 127 -4.89 9.08 2.57
C ASP A 127 -3.76 9.42 1.58
N GLY A 128 -2.93 8.43 1.29
CA GLY A 128 -1.75 8.57 0.47
C GLY A 128 -2.07 8.98 -0.97
N THR A 129 -1.22 9.84 -1.52
CA THR A 129 -1.28 10.29 -2.91
C THR A 129 0.01 9.93 -3.64
N CYS A 130 -0.09 9.15 -4.68
CA CYS A 130 0.99 8.78 -5.59
C CYS A 130 1.40 9.98 -6.45
N LEU A 131 2.70 10.23 -6.60
CA LEU A 131 3.28 11.09 -7.62
C LEU A 131 3.81 10.23 -8.75
N LEU A 132 3.25 10.39 -9.94
CA LEU A 132 3.63 9.67 -11.13
C LEU A 132 4.39 10.59 -12.09
N LEU A 133 5.41 10.05 -12.76
CA LEU A 133 6.26 10.76 -13.72
C LEU A 133 6.16 10.05 -15.07
N ALA A 134 5.75 10.76 -16.10
CA ALA A 134 5.78 10.28 -17.46
C ALA A 134 7.16 10.51 -18.11
N GLN A 135 7.43 9.84 -19.24
CA GLN A 135 8.69 9.94 -19.98
C GLN A 135 8.97 11.35 -20.53
N ASP A 136 7.94 12.12 -20.81
CA ASP A 136 8.01 13.52 -21.27
C ASP A 136 8.23 14.52 -20.12
N GLY A 137 8.38 14.03 -18.88
CA GLY A 137 8.53 14.86 -17.69
C GLY A 137 7.20 15.35 -17.08
N THR A 138 6.07 15.03 -17.69
CA THR A 138 4.75 15.33 -17.12
C THR A 138 4.56 14.64 -15.77
N ARG A 139 3.88 15.33 -14.87
CA ARG A 139 3.62 14.83 -13.50
C ARG A 139 2.14 14.81 -13.23
N ARG A 140 1.65 13.70 -12.69
CA ARG A 140 0.27 13.61 -12.18
C ARG A 140 0.21 13.05 -10.77
N ARG A 141 -0.86 13.36 -10.06
CA ARG A 141 -1.11 12.87 -8.70
C ARG A 141 -2.38 12.05 -8.69
N VAL A 142 -2.31 10.86 -8.08
CA VAL A 142 -3.42 9.92 -8.00
C VAL A 142 -3.53 9.44 -6.54
N PRO A 143 -4.71 9.49 -5.90
CA PRO A 143 -4.90 8.85 -4.61
C PRO A 143 -4.56 7.35 -4.69
N VAL A 144 -3.96 6.78 -3.65
CA VAL A 144 -3.61 5.34 -3.63
C VAL A 144 -4.82 4.45 -3.91
N THR A 145 -6.00 4.83 -3.42
CA THR A 145 -7.26 4.11 -3.69
C THR A 145 -7.71 4.16 -5.15
N GLY A 146 -7.25 5.14 -5.92
CA GLY A 146 -7.45 5.21 -7.38
C GLY A 146 -6.27 4.62 -8.16
N PHE A 147 -5.07 4.60 -7.57
CA PHE A 147 -3.89 4.02 -8.20
C PHE A 147 -3.98 2.49 -8.28
N VAL A 148 -4.38 1.80 -7.21
CA VAL A 148 -4.61 0.35 -7.20
C VAL A 148 -6.05 0.07 -7.61
N THR A 149 -6.24 -0.34 -8.84
CA THR A 149 -7.57 -0.51 -9.47
C THR A 149 -8.09 -1.95 -9.41
N GLY A 150 -7.24 -2.93 -9.07
CA GLY A 150 -7.59 -4.35 -8.93
C GLY A 150 -6.38 -5.20 -8.62
N ALA A 151 -6.58 -6.51 -8.48
CA ALA A 151 -5.48 -7.45 -8.25
C ALA A 151 -4.51 -7.45 -9.45
N GLY A 152 -3.26 -7.06 -9.21
CA GLY A 152 -2.25 -6.86 -10.24
C GLY A 152 -2.51 -5.66 -11.17
N ARG A 153 -3.58 -4.89 -10.97
CA ARG A 153 -3.97 -3.77 -11.83
C ARG A 153 -3.79 -2.43 -11.14
N LYS A 154 -3.18 -1.50 -11.85
CA LYS A 154 -2.85 -0.16 -11.38
C LYS A 154 -3.06 0.88 -12.46
N ASP A 155 -3.35 2.10 -12.06
CA ASP A 155 -3.41 3.28 -12.93
C ASP A 155 -1.98 3.82 -13.15
N LEU A 156 -1.25 3.14 -14.03
CA LEU A 156 0.11 3.48 -14.43
C LEU A 156 0.24 3.23 -15.93
N ALA A 157 0.50 4.28 -16.69
CA ALA A 157 0.70 4.18 -18.13
C ALA A 157 2.03 3.50 -18.47
N GLU A 158 2.18 3.02 -19.70
CA GLU A 158 3.44 2.46 -20.19
C GLU A 158 4.57 3.48 -20.07
N GLY A 159 5.70 3.08 -19.49
CA GLY A 159 6.84 3.96 -19.24
C GLY A 159 6.65 4.96 -18.09
N GLU A 160 5.45 5.10 -17.54
CA GLU A 160 5.24 5.97 -16.40
C GLU A 160 5.87 5.37 -15.12
N LEU A 161 6.37 6.21 -14.23
CA LEU A 161 7.10 5.84 -13.03
C LEU A 161 6.38 6.34 -11.79
N LEU A 162 6.12 5.46 -10.83
CA LEU A 162 5.78 5.87 -9.47
C LEU A 162 7.03 6.45 -8.79
N ARG A 163 7.02 7.77 -8.54
CA ARG A 163 8.15 8.49 -7.91
C ARG A 163 8.10 8.42 -6.39
N SER A 164 6.92 8.68 -5.81
CA SER A 164 6.72 8.72 -4.37
C SER A 164 5.26 8.64 -4.00
N VAL A 165 5.00 8.37 -2.72
CA VAL A 165 3.69 8.55 -2.09
C VAL A 165 3.81 9.60 -1.01
N THR A 166 2.86 10.53 -0.97
CA THR A 166 2.76 11.56 0.08
C THR A 166 1.60 11.22 1.00
N LEU A 167 1.86 11.15 2.31
CA LEU A 167 0.87 10.99 3.37
C LEU A 167 0.65 12.36 4.01
N PRO A 168 -0.57 12.92 4.01
CA PRO A 168 -0.82 14.25 4.55
C PRO A 168 -0.64 14.30 6.07
N SER A 169 -0.19 15.42 6.61
CA SER A 169 0.04 15.64 8.05
C SER A 169 -1.21 15.33 8.88
N ARG A 170 -2.39 15.68 8.38
CA ARG A 170 -3.66 15.37 9.03
C ARG A 170 -3.86 13.88 9.26
N ALA A 171 -3.58 13.04 8.26
CA ALA A 171 -3.71 11.58 8.39
C ALA A 171 -2.65 10.99 9.35
N LEU A 172 -1.45 11.59 9.42
CA LEU A 172 -0.42 11.21 10.39
C LEU A 172 -0.81 11.57 11.82
N GLY A 173 -1.64 12.60 12.02
CA GLY A 173 -2.19 13.02 13.30
C GLY A 173 -3.37 12.18 13.80
N CYS A 174 -3.91 11.29 12.97
CA CYS A 174 -5.01 10.41 13.36
C CYS A 174 -4.57 9.31 14.34
N ARG A 175 -5.45 8.97 15.29
CA ARG A 175 -5.36 7.68 16.00
C ARG A 175 -5.65 6.56 15.01
N THR A 176 -4.97 5.44 15.17
CA THR A 176 -5.11 4.30 14.26
C THR A 176 -5.44 3.01 15.02
N ALA A 177 -6.23 2.15 14.39
CA ALA A 177 -6.48 0.79 14.84
C ALA A 177 -6.20 -0.17 13.68
N PHE A 178 -5.61 -1.33 13.98
CA PHE A 178 -5.17 -2.31 12.98
C PHE A 178 -5.65 -3.70 13.33
N ARG A 179 -6.25 -4.39 12.36
CA ARG A 179 -6.62 -5.80 12.48
C ARG A 179 -6.25 -6.56 11.22
N GLN A 180 -5.75 -7.77 11.42
CA GLN A 180 -5.33 -8.67 10.36
C GLN A 180 -5.83 -10.08 10.66
N ALA A 181 -6.26 -10.80 9.62
CA ALA A 181 -6.53 -12.23 9.70
C ALA A 181 -5.86 -12.97 8.55
N SER A 182 -5.37 -14.18 8.85
CA SER A 182 -4.80 -15.14 7.91
C SER A 182 -5.22 -16.54 8.29
N LEU A 183 -5.14 -17.50 7.37
CA LEU A 183 -5.46 -18.90 7.65
C LEU A 183 -4.46 -19.57 8.60
N TYR A 184 -3.23 -19.06 8.65
CA TYR A 184 -2.14 -19.58 9.49
C TYR A 184 -1.48 -18.43 10.24
N GLY A 185 -0.93 -18.72 11.42
CA GLY A 185 -0.30 -17.70 12.30
C GLY A 185 0.81 -16.86 11.64
N LEU A 186 1.55 -17.45 10.69
CA LEU A 186 2.53 -16.78 9.84
C LEU A 186 2.08 -16.79 8.36
N GLY A 187 0.79 -16.67 8.12
CA GLY A 187 0.22 -16.64 6.77
C GLY A 187 0.12 -15.22 6.19
N ARG A 188 0.11 -15.14 4.86
CA ARG A 188 -0.22 -13.90 4.16
C ARG A 188 -1.58 -13.39 4.62
N SER A 189 -1.73 -12.07 4.78
CA SER A 189 -3.01 -11.46 5.14
C SER A 189 -4.10 -11.84 4.13
N ALA A 190 -5.14 -12.48 4.62
CA ALA A 190 -6.35 -12.72 3.85
C ALA A 190 -7.36 -11.58 4.06
N VAL A 191 -7.30 -10.92 5.22
CA VAL A 191 -8.06 -9.72 5.57
C VAL A 191 -7.14 -8.77 6.31
N LEU A 192 -7.18 -7.50 5.95
CA LEU A 192 -6.50 -6.45 6.68
C LEU A 192 -7.42 -5.22 6.72
N VAL A 193 -7.73 -4.78 7.93
CA VAL A 193 -8.61 -3.63 8.17
C VAL A 193 -7.86 -2.62 9.03
N ILE A 194 -7.88 -1.37 8.59
CA ILE A 194 -7.29 -0.24 9.32
C ILE A 194 -8.37 0.81 9.54
N GLY A 195 -8.49 1.23 10.79
CA GLY A 195 -9.31 2.39 11.16
C GLY A 195 -8.43 3.60 11.44
N THR A 196 -8.91 4.77 11.08
CA THR A 196 -8.31 6.06 11.46
C THR A 196 -9.38 6.96 12.07
N ALA A 197 -9.05 7.64 13.18
CA ALA A 197 -9.93 8.63 13.80
C ALA A 197 -9.18 9.96 13.91
N ASP A 198 -9.73 10.99 13.30
CA ASP A 198 -9.16 12.33 13.30
C ASP A 198 -9.54 13.04 14.62
N PRO A 199 -8.57 13.47 15.43
CA PRO A 199 -8.85 14.14 16.70
C PRO A 199 -9.37 15.58 16.53
N VAL A 200 -9.27 16.16 15.33
CA VAL A 200 -9.67 17.57 15.08
C VAL A 200 -11.14 17.70 14.83
N ASP A 201 -11.73 16.84 13.98
CA ASP A 201 -13.15 16.93 13.61
C ASP A 201 -13.96 15.68 14.00
N GLY A 202 -13.33 14.68 14.63
CA GLY A 202 -13.98 13.44 15.04
C GLY A 202 -14.33 12.49 13.91
N SER A 203 -13.89 12.79 12.66
CA SER A 203 -14.17 11.93 11.52
C SER A 203 -13.43 10.59 11.65
N VAL A 204 -14.06 9.53 11.14
CA VAL A 204 -13.51 8.16 11.17
C VAL A 204 -13.46 7.62 9.76
N ALA A 205 -12.38 6.94 9.43
CA ALA A 205 -12.32 6.15 8.21
C ALA A 205 -11.95 4.70 8.49
N VAL A 206 -12.55 3.78 7.72
CA VAL A 206 -12.25 2.35 7.75
C VAL A 206 -11.76 1.94 6.36
N THR A 207 -10.57 1.39 6.30
CA THR A 207 -9.92 0.94 5.06
C THR A 207 -9.79 -0.58 5.09
N VAL A 208 -10.33 -1.23 4.06
CA VAL A 208 -10.30 -2.69 3.87
C VAL A 208 -9.38 -3.02 2.70
N THR A 209 -8.47 -3.96 2.93
CA THR A 209 -7.55 -4.52 1.94
C THR A 209 -7.38 -6.02 2.17
N ALA A 210 -6.63 -6.68 1.33
CA ALA A 210 -6.37 -8.12 1.33
C ALA A 210 -7.60 -8.99 1.03
N SER A 211 -8.75 -8.70 1.61
CA SER A 211 -10.02 -9.37 1.31
C SER A 211 -10.73 -8.83 0.07
N THR A 212 -10.25 -7.73 -0.46
CA THR A 212 -10.80 -7.06 -1.65
C THR A 212 -9.73 -6.92 -2.73
N VAL A 213 -10.12 -6.95 -4.01
CA VAL A 213 -9.20 -6.84 -5.16
C VAL A 213 -8.48 -5.48 -5.24
N ARG A 214 -9.03 -4.48 -4.57
CA ARG A 214 -8.48 -3.12 -4.46
C ARG A 214 -8.79 -2.54 -3.07
N PRO A 215 -8.07 -1.50 -2.62
CA PRO A 215 -8.42 -0.86 -1.35
C PRO A 215 -9.83 -0.28 -1.39
N VAL A 216 -10.61 -0.53 -0.35
CA VAL A 216 -11.93 0.09 -0.13
C VAL A 216 -11.84 0.93 1.11
N ARG A 217 -12.11 2.23 1.00
CA ARG A 217 -12.05 3.18 2.11
C ARG A 217 -13.39 3.84 2.34
N LEU A 218 -13.97 3.61 3.52
CA LEU A 218 -15.20 4.24 3.99
C LEU A 218 -14.84 5.44 4.86
N ARG A 219 -15.62 6.51 4.75
CA ARG A 219 -15.47 7.73 5.56
C ARG A 219 -16.76 8.06 6.25
N PHE A 220 -16.65 8.45 7.51
CA PHE A 220 -17.78 8.84 8.37
C PHE A 220 -17.43 10.17 9.04
N ALA A 221 -18.40 11.08 9.14
CA ALA A 221 -18.23 12.37 9.80
C ALA A 221 -17.96 12.23 11.31
N SER A 222 -18.37 11.11 11.91
CA SER A 222 -18.12 10.73 13.30
C SER A 222 -18.08 9.21 13.41
N ALA A 223 -17.76 8.67 14.58
CA ALA A 223 -17.77 7.23 14.80
C ALA A 223 -19.13 6.61 14.42
N PRO A 224 -19.19 5.69 13.45
CA PRO A 224 -20.44 5.10 13.00
C PRO A 224 -21.02 4.14 14.04
N THR A 225 -22.33 3.91 14.00
CA THR A 225 -22.93 2.78 14.71
C THR A 225 -22.55 1.46 14.03
N ALA A 226 -22.69 0.33 14.72
CA ALA A 226 -22.43 -1.00 14.14
C ALA A 226 -23.28 -1.26 12.88
N GLY A 227 -24.54 -0.84 12.89
CA GLY A 227 -25.44 -0.93 11.73
C GLY A 227 -24.93 -0.10 10.55
N ALA A 228 -24.65 1.20 10.80
CA ALA A 228 -24.15 2.10 9.75
C ALA A 228 -22.83 1.62 9.12
N LEU A 229 -21.90 1.08 9.91
CA LEU A 229 -20.67 0.50 9.39
C LEU A 229 -20.96 -0.73 8.51
N ARG A 230 -21.84 -1.62 8.97
CA ARG A 230 -22.22 -2.83 8.24
C ARG A 230 -22.86 -2.51 6.89
N ASP A 231 -23.81 -1.57 6.90
CA ASP A 231 -24.54 -1.14 5.70
C ASP A 231 -23.59 -0.47 4.70
N ALA A 232 -22.71 0.41 5.18
CA ALA A 232 -21.70 1.06 4.35
C ALA A 232 -20.70 0.07 3.72
N LEU A 233 -20.24 -0.94 4.49
CA LEU A 233 -19.38 -2.03 3.97
C LEU A 233 -20.14 -2.84 2.92
N GLY A 234 -21.38 -3.22 3.18
CA GLY A 234 -22.22 -3.97 2.24
C GLY A 234 -22.45 -3.23 0.94
N ALA A 235 -22.66 -1.92 1.00
CA ALA A 235 -22.86 -1.07 -0.18
C ALA A 235 -21.56 -0.83 -0.97
N ALA A 236 -20.43 -0.69 -0.30
CA ALA A 236 -19.15 -0.34 -0.94
C ALA A 236 -18.42 -1.53 -1.57
N VAL A 237 -18.68 -2.76 -1.11
CA VAL A 237 -17.98 -3.97 -1.55
C VAL A 237 -18.96 -4.89 -2.26
N ALA A 238 -19.13 -4.67 -3.56
CA ALA A 238 -19.90 -5.55 -4.45
C ALA A 238 -19.24 -6.94 -4.54
N ASP A 239 -19.98 -7.95 -5.00
CA ASP A 239 -19.52 -9.35 -4.98
C ASP A 239 -18.26 -9.59 -5.81
N ASP A 240 -18.04 -8.87 -6.89
CA ASP A 240 -16.86 -8.93 -7.77
C ASP A 240 -15.62 -8.24 -7.16
N VAL A 241 -15.80 -7.44 -6.11
CA VAL A 241 -14.70 -6.78 -5.39
C VAL A 241 -14.07 -7.70 -4.34
N TRP A 242 -14.79 -8.73 -3.85
CA TRP A 242 -14.24 -9.68 -2.90
C TRP A 242 -13.19 -10.59 -3.58
N TRP A 243 -12.02 -10.71 -2.93
CA TRP A 243 -10.92 -11.55 -3.41
C TRP A 243 -11.11 -13.02 -3.00
N ASP A 244 -10.69 -13.92 -3.88
CA ASP A 244 -10.70 -15.37 -3.65
C ASP A 244 -9.37 -15.97 -4.13
N ASP A 245 -8.66 -16.67 -3.25
CA ASP A 245 -7.43 -17.39 -3.56
C ASP A 245 -7.13 -18.48 -2.50
N ILE A 246 -5.97 -19.14 -2.63
CA ILE A 246 -5.51 -20.18 -1.69
C ILE A 246 -5.30 -19.67 -0.25
N HIS A 247 -5.28 -18.37 -0.01
CA HIS A 247 -5.11 -17.76 1.30
C HIS A 247 -6.44 -17.44 1.99
N GLY A 248 -7.57 -17.75 1.37
CA GLY A 248 -8.89 -17.60 1.97
C GLY A 248 -10.01 -17.47 0.96
N LEU A 249 -11.07 -18.22 1.19
CA LEU A 249 -12.28 -18.19 0.38
C LEU A 249 -13.03 -16.86 0.57
N ARG A 250 -13.68 -16.38 -0.49
CA ARG A 250 -14.47 -15.14 -0.51
C ARG A 250 -15.44 -15.02 0.67
N ALA A 251 -16.22 -16.04 0.95
CA ALA A 251 -17.21 -16.04 2.04
C ALA A 251 -16.54 -15.83 3.42
N TRP A 252 -15.41 -16.50 3.67
CA TRP A 252 -14.66 -16.36 4.90
C TRP A 252 -14.02 -14.97 5.02
N ARG A 253 -13.40 -14.46 3.94
CA ARG A 253 -12.84 -13.11 3.90
C ARG A 253 -13.90 -12.06 4.19
N ARG A 254 -15.09 -12.19 3.57
CA ARG A 254 -16.23 -11.32 3.83
C ARG A 254 -16.61 -11.35 5.31
N HIS A 255 -16.85 -12.53 5.87
CA HIS A 255 -17.21 -12.69 7.28
C HIS A 255 -16.17 -12.02 8.20
N MET A 256 -14.88 -12.33 8.00
CA MET A 256 -13.81 -11.79 8.81
C MET A 256 -13.66 -10.27 8.65
N THR A 257 -13.90 -9.72 7.46
CA THR A 257 -13.86 -8.28 7.23
C THR A 257 -14.89 -7.55 8.07
N PHE A 258 -16.14 -8.02 8.10
CA PHE A 258 -17.19 -7.42 8.93
C PHE A 258 -16.86 -7.51 10.41
N ARG A 259 -16.37 -8.66 10.86
CA ARG A 259 -15.95 -8.88 12.24
C ARG A 259 -14.82 -7.92 12.65
N LEU A 260 -13.74 -7.89 11.88
CA LEU A 260 -12.57 -7.05 12.20
C LEU A 260 -12.88 -5.55 12.08
N ALA A 261 -13.74 -5.17 11.16
CA ALA A 261 -14.19 -3.78 11.05
C ALA A 261 -15.00 -3.35 12.28
N GLU A 262 -15.84 -4.22 12.85
CA GLU A 262 -16.56 -3.94 14.10
C GLU A 262 -15.60 -3.84 15.31
N GLU A 263 -14.59 -4.70 15.40
CA GLU A 263 -13.55 -4.60 16.43
C GLU A 263 -12.82 -3.26 16.35
N ILE A 264 -12.46 -2.80 15.14
CA ILE A 264 -11.85 -1.49 14.91
C ILE A 264 -12.78 -0.34 15.31
N ARG A 265 -14.05 -0.43 14.93
CA ARG A 265 -15.05 0.58 15.33
C ARG A 265 -15.14 0.71 16.84
N GLY A 266 -15.20 -0.40 17.56
CA GLY A 266 -15.23 -0.43 19.03
C GLY A 266 -14.00 0.24 19.64
N GLU A 267 -12.80 -0.13 19.20
CA GLU A 267 -11.53 0.44 19.70
C GLU A 267 -11.45 1.96 19.47
N LEU A 268 -11.83 2.42 18.29
CA LEU A 268 -11.80 3.85 17.98
C LEU A 268 -12.85 4.65 18.75
N ALA A 269 -14.00 4.06 19.06
CA ALA A 269 -15.04 4.70 19.86
C ALA A 269 -14.68 4.80 21.35
N GLU A 270 -14.02 3.79 21.93
CA GLU A 270 -13.58 3.78 23.34
C GLU A 270 -12.48 4.81 23.59
N GLY A 271 -11.54 4.97 22.70
CA GLY A 271 -10.48 5.98 22.81
C GLY A 271 -10.93 7.42 22.55
N ALA A 272 -12.21 7.66 22.27
CA ALA A 272 -12.79 8.99 22.13
C ALA A 272 -13.39 9.52 23.45
N ARG A 273 -13.44 8.70 24.50
CA ARG A 273 -13.88 9.05 25.87
C ARG A 273 -12.65 9.40 26.70
#